data_cab4de45d917b095ea6c99066f37568f
#
_entry.id   cab4de45d917b095ea6c99066f37568f
#
_cell.length_a   1.000
_cell.length_b   1.000
_cell.length_c   1.000
_cell.angle_alpha   90.00
_cell.angle_beta   90.00
_cell.angle_gamma   90.00
#
_symmetry.space_group_name_H-M   'P 1'
#
loop_
_entity.id
_entity.type
_entity.pdbx_description
1 polymer ?
#
loop_
_entity_poly.entity_id
_entity_poly.type
_entity_poly.pdbx_seq_one_letter_code
_entity_poly.pdbx_strand_id
1 'polypeptide(L)'
;SANLEAKNYDIERSKYTKALKYFKNKNYQKFIDLKEQLKEYPLYADLEYKNLHKFHLQNDKKILQFIEKYKTTYEARKAYINLIYRLSRKSKYTRLISIYKNIGSTDLECLYIRAKIKTNQVENIKKKIIPVWLSSKSQPKSCDFVFKWFYRQGMLSDELVWQRIKLSLDRGNYKLAKYLVRFLSNKNKYWANSLLKVYINPKKNLISKSYKDNNRYKNTIIRLGLKRISKNNYVQAKNYLDKSKKYYALSDKFYNELLEEIFIFGLKSNQKNIFNDKDF
;
A
#
# COMPACT_ATOMS: atom_id res chain seq x y z
N SER A 1 7.12 38.06 -26.87
CA SER A 1 7.85 37.50 -25.70
C SER A 1 7.54 38.38 -24.52
N ALA A 2 6.61 37.97 -23.65
CA ALA A 2 6.36 38.64 -22.36
C ALA A 2 7.49 38.23 -21.43
N ASN A 3 8.37 39.16 -21.07
CA ASN A 3 9.30 39.04 -19.98
C ASN A 3 8.51 38.94 -18.70
N LEU A 4 8.35 37.70 -18.18
CA LEU A 4 7.92 37.45 -16.80
C LEU A 4 9.07 37.89 -15.87
N GLU A 5 9.10 39.18 -15.49
CA GLU A 5 9.95 39.60 -14.38
C GLU A 5 9.53 38.85 -13.12
N ALA A 6 10.47 38.11 -12.55
CA ALA A 6 10.26 37.41 -11.29
C ALA A 6 9.96 38.46 -10.20
N LYS A 7 8.74 38.45 -9.64
CA LYS A 7 8.35 39.36 -8.57
C LYS A 7 9.31 39.20 -7.38
N ASN A 8 9.95 40.27 -6.96
CA ASN A 8 10.79 40.26 -5.76
C ASN A 8 9.91 40.24 -4.50
N TYR A 9 10.09 39.25 -3.67
CA TYR A 9 9.34 39.03 -2.42
C TYR A 9 10.22 39.23 -1.14
N ASP A 10 11.31 39.96 -1.19
CA ASP A 10 12.21 40.05 -0.04
C ASP A 10 11.57 40.68 1.21
N ILE A 11 10.73 41.70 1.01
CA ILE A 11 9.98 42.35 2.11
C ILE A 11 8.94 41.38 2.68
N GLU A 12 8.16 40.74 1.83
CA GLU A 12 7.13 39.78 2.24
C GLU A 12 7.76 38.54 2.90
N ARG A 13 8.91 38.09 2.43
CA ARG A 13 9.67 36.98 3.06
C ARG A 13 10.12 37.36 4.46
N SER A 14 10.63 38.56 4.65
CA SER A 14 11.01 39.07 5.98
C SER A 14 9.79 39.13 6.90
N LYS A 15 8.67 39.72 6.46
CA LYS A 15 7.41 39.77 7.22
C LYS A 15 6.88 38.37 7.55
N TYR A 16 6.95 37.43 6.61
CA TYR A 16 6.53 36.04 6.81
C TYR A 16 7.36 35.37 7.90
N THR A 17 8.69 35.47 7.85
CA THR A 17 9.59 34.92 8.87
C THR A 17 9.30 35.53 10.25
N LYS A 18 9.03 36.83 10.31
CA LYS A 18 8.66 37.53 11.54
C LYS A 18 7.30 37.07 12.07
N ALA A 19 6.30 36.84 11.19
CA ALA A 19 5.02 36.29 11.57
C ALA A 19 5.17 34.90 12.18
N LEU A 20 5.98 34.00 11.57
CA LEU A 20 6.27 32.66 12.13
C LEU A 20 6.90 32.74 13.52
N LYS A 21 7.82 33.71 13.73
CA LYS A 21 8.45 33.96 15.06
C LYS A 21 7.38 34.38 16.08
N TYR A 22 6.49 35.31 15.74
CA TYR A 22 5.40 35.71 16.62
C TYR A 22 4.47 34.57 16.96
N PHE A 23 4.10 33.74 15.97
CA PHE A 23 3.27 32.54 16.20
C PHE A 23 3.94 31.55 17.17
N LYS A 24 5.23 31.26 16.97
CA LYS A 24 6.06 30.41 17.84
C LYS A 24 6.11 30.93 19.27
N ASN A 25 6.26 32.23 19.42
CA ASN A 25 6.36 32.91 20.73
C ASN A 25 4.98 33.23 21.35
N LYS A 26 3.89 32.69 20.76
CA LYS A 26 2.49 32.86 21.22
C LYS A 26 1.98 34.31 21.19
N ASN A 27 2.67 35.22 20.48
CA ASN A 27 2.23 36.59 20.26
C ASN A 27 1.25 36.62 19.07
N TYR A 28 0.04 36.10 19.31
CA TYR A 28 -0.93 35.86 18.25
C TYR A 28 -1.49 37.13 17.62
N GLN A 29 -1.60 38.23 18.37
CA GLN A 29 -2.07 39.50 17.80
C GLN A 29 -1.09 40.01 16.73
N LYS A 30 0.17 40.11 17.03
CA LYS A 30 1.19 40.52 16.04
C LYS A 30 1.32 39.54 14.87
N PHE A 31 1.08 38.25 15.12
CA PHE A 31 1.00 37.26 14.03
C PHE A 31 -0.16 37.56 13.08
N ILE A 32 -1.37 37.84 13.62
CA ILE A 32 -2.55 38.15 12.82
C ILE A 32 -2.33 39.43 12.02
N ASP A 33 -1.79 40.49 12.65
CA ASP A 33 -1.53 41.77 11.98
C ASP A 33 -0.59 41.63 10.78
N LEU A 34 0.49 40.85 10.93
CA LEU A 34 1.42 40.58 9.83
C LEU A 34 0.81 39.64 8.78
N LYS A 35 0.02 38.64 9.21
CA LYS A 35 -0.67 37.74 8.29
C LYS A 35 -1.58 38.51 7.33
N GLU A 36 -2.36 39.48 7.83
CA GLU A 36 -3.26 40.28 6.98
C GLU A 36 -2.52 41.10 5.91
N GLN A 37 -1.26 41.47 6.15
CA GLN A 37 -0.39 42.17 5.19
C GLN A 37 0.22 41.25 4.12
N LEU A 38 0.04 39.94 4.24
CA LEU A 38 0.70 38.93 3.38
C LEU A 38 -0.27 38.16 2.49
N LYS A 39 -1.49 38.69 2.25
CA LYS A 39 -2.54 38.00 1.49
C LYS A 39 -2.13 37.57 0.08
N GLU A 40 -1.28 38.37 -0.58
CA GLU A 40 -0.76 38.10 -1.92
C GLU A 40 0.57 37.34 -1.92
N TYR A 41 1.09 36.97 -0.74
CA TYR A 41 2.34 36.24 -0.63
C TYR A 41 2.12 34.74 -0.93
N PRO A 42 2.95 34.07 -1.73
CA PRO A 42 2.75 32.67 -2.13
C PRO A 42 2.58 31.69 -0.97
N LEU A 43 3.19 31.96 0.20
CA LEU A 43 3.07 31.13 1.38
C LEU A 43 1.94 31.57 2.34
N TYR A 44 1.01 32.41 1.88
CA TYR A 44 -0.11 32.86 2.71
C TYR A 44 -0.96 31.70 3.25
N ALA A 45 -1.14 30.63 2.44
CA ALA A 45 -1.87 29.45 2.86
C ALA A 45 -1.29 28.78 4.13
N ASP A 46 0.03 28.82 4.33
CA ASP A 46 0.68 28.30 5.56
C ASP A 46 0.28 29.14 6.79
N LEU A 47 0.25 30.45 6.67
CA LEU A 47 -0.18 31.34 7.78
C LEU A 47 -1.66 31.14 8.11
N GLU A 48 -2.51 31.03 7.09
CA GLU A 48 -3.94 30.72 7.25
C GLU A 48 -4.14 29.33 7.88
N TYR A 49 -3.34 28.34 7.50
CA TYR A 49 -3.41 27.01 8.11
C TYR A 49 -3.01 27.03 9.60
N LYS A 50 -1.96 27.80 9.96
CA LYS A 50 -1.55 27.98 11.36
C LYS A 50 -2.65 28.65 12.19
N ASN A 51 -3.27 29.70 11.65
CA ASN A 51 -4.40 30.38 12.26
C ASN A 51 -5.59 29.44 12.46
N LEU A 52 -5.97 28.70 11.40
CA LEU A 52 -7.02 27.70 11.43
C LEU A 52 -6.77 26.64 12.50
N HIS A 53 -5.57 26.07 12.51
CA HIS A 53 -5.19 24.99 13.44
C HIS A 53 -5.17 25.48 14.90
N LYS A 54 -4.79 26.71 15.14
CA LYS A 54 -4.74 27.26 16.50
C LYS A 54 -6.12 27.64 17.04
N PHE A 55 -6.93 28.35 16.25
CA PHE A 55 -8.15 28.99 16.74
C PHE A 55 -9.46 28.35 16.27
N HIS A 56 -9.42 27.55 15.22
CA HIS A 56 -10.62 27.03 14.58
C HIS A 56 -10.64 25.50 14.37
N LEU A 57 -9.80 24.77 15.09
CA LEU A 57 -9.64 23.32 14.94
C LEU A 57 -10.95 22.53 15.13
N GLN A 58 -11.90 23.05 15.90
CA GLN A 58 -13.20 22.43 16.15
C GLN A 58 -14.32 22.92 15.20
N ASN A 59 -14.03 23.90 14.35
CA ASN A 59 -15.00 24.48 13.42
C ASN A 59 -14.90 23.81 12.06
N ASP A 60 -15.69 22.75 11.82
CA ASP A 60 -15.69 22.00 10.56
C ASP A 60 -15.99 22.89 9.35
N LYS A 61 -16.89 23.89 9.49
CA LYS A 61 -17.25 24.80 8.39
C LYS A 61 -16.03 25.63 7.94
N LYS A 62 -15.31 26.23 8.90
CA LYS A 62 -14.08 27.00 8.57
C LYS A 62 -12.99 26.11 8.00
N ILE A 63 -12.84 24.88 8.49
CA ILE A 63 -11.86 23.92 7.96
C ILE A 63 -12.21 23.57 6.51
N LEU A 64 -13.46 23.26 6.20
CA LEU A 64 -13.87 22.93 4.83
C LEU A 64 -13.76 24.14 3.88
N GLN A 65 -14.06 25.35 4.34
CA GLN A 65 -13.84 26.58 3.56
C GLN A 65 -12.35 26.78 3.25
N PHE A 66 -11.47 26.54 4.22
CA PHE A 66 -10.01 26.60 4.00
C PHE A 66 -9.56 25.56 2.97
N ILE A 67 -10.01 24.29 3.10
CA ILE A 67 -9.67 23.21 2.16
C ILE A 67 -10.10 23.57 0.73
N GLU A 68 -11.29 24.11 0.55
CA GLU A 68 -11.77 24.50 -0.78
C GLU A 68 -10.99 25.69 -1.36
N LYS A 69 -10.77 26.72 -0.54
CA LYS A 69 -9.99 27.91 -0.95
C LYS A 69 -8.57 27.57 -1.39
N TYR A 70 -7.91 26.65 -0.71
CA TYR A 70 -6.50 26.30 -0.93
C TYR A 70 -6.30 24.86 -1.46
N LYS A 71 -7.26 24.33 -2.21
CA LYS A 71 -7.37 22.91 -2.61
C LYS A 71 -6.12 22.29 -3.27
N THR A 72 -5.26 23.10 -3.90
CA THR A 72 -4.02 22.64 -4.55
C THR A 72 -2.81 22.67 -3.64
N THR A 73 -2.94 23.17 -2.40
CA THR A 73 -1.81 23.32 -1.49
C THR A 73 -1.62 22.10 -0.58
N TYR A 74 -0.40 21.96 -0.09
CA TYR A 74 -0.08 20.96 0.94
C TYR A 74 -0.87 21.17 2.23
N GLU A 75 -1.10 22.43 2.61
CA GLU A 75 -1.81 22.83 3.82
C GLU A 75 -3.29 22.41 3.79
N ALA A 76 -3.94 22.56 2.64
CA ALA A 76 -5.31 22.08 2.45
C ALA A 76 -5.40 20.56 2.55
N ARG A 77 -4.45 19.83 1.93
CA ARG A 77 -4.36 18.37 2.08
C ARG A 77 -4.16 17.96 3.53
N LYS A 78 -3.29 18.65 4.26
CA LYS A 78 -3.00 18.41 5.67
C LYS A 78 -4.23 18.71 6.56
N ALA A 79 -4.93 19.81 6.30
CA ALA A 79 -6.18 20.16 6.99
C ALA A 79 -7.25 19.08 6.81
N TYR A 80 -7.40 18.58 5.57
CA TYR A 80 -8.33 17.51 5.25
C TYR A 80 -8.00 16.20 6.00
N ILE A 81 -6.75 15.77 5.95
CA ILE A 81 -6.28 14.57 6.66
C ILE A 81 -6.59 14.69 8.16
N ASN A 82 -6.24 15.82 8.78
CA ASN A 82 -6.49 16.07 10.20
C ASN A 82 -7.99 16.07 10.54
N LEU A 83 -8.82 16.60 9.65
CA LEU A 83 -10.28 16.60 9.82
C LEU A 83 -10.84 15.17 9.83
N ILE A 84 -10.44 14.32 8.87
CA ILE A 84 -10.88 12.92 8.82
C ILE A 84 -10.45 12.15 10.06
N TYR A 85 -9.20 12.29 10.50
CA TYR A 85 -8.73 11.66 11.75
C TYR A 85 -9.50 12.13 12.97
N ARG A 86 -9.79 13.44 13.08
CA ARG A 86 -10.55 13.99 14.18
C ARG A 86 -11.98 13.46 14.23
N LEU A 87 -12.66 13.43 13.09
CA LEU A 87 -14.02 12.89 12.98
C LEU A 87 -14.06 11.40 13.34
N SER A 88 -13.08 10.63 12.87
CA SER A 88 -12.97 9.22 13.21
C SER A 88 -12.73 8.99 14.71
N ARG A 89 -11.82 9.74 15.33
CA ARG A 89 -11.56 9.66 16.78
C ARG A 89 -12.76 10.06 17.63
N LYS A 90 -13.55 11.03 17.18
CA LYS A 90 -14.78 11.48 17.84
C LYS A 90 -16.01 10.64 17.47
N SER A 91 -15.84 9.54 16.72
CA SER A 91 -16.92 8.67 16.25
C SER A 91 -18.03 9.41 15.45
N LYS A 92 -17.69 10.53 14.83
CA LYS A 92 -18.61 11.30 13.97
C LYS A 92 -18.67 10.68 12.57
N TYR A 93 -19.07 9.41 12.50
CA TYR A 93 -18.97 8.59 11.30
C TYR A 93 -19.82 9.07 10.14
N THR A 94 -21.07 9.47 10.39
CA THR A 94 -21.95 10.00 9.34
C THR A 94 -21.34 11.25 8.69
N ARG A 95 -20.79 12.15 9.51
CA ARG A 95 -20.11 13.35 9.02
C ARG A 95 -18.84 13.00 8.23
N LEU A 96 -18.04 12.04 8.73
CA LEU A 96 -16.87 11.56 8.01
C LEU A 96 -17.27 11.04 6.63
N ILE A 97 -18.30 10.20 6.54
CA ILE A 97 -18.78 9.63 5.27
C ILE A 97 -19.19 10.73 4.29
N SER A 98 -19.94 11.75 4.77
CA SER A 98 -20.46 12.82 3.91
C SER A 98 -19.39 13.72 3.29
N ILE A 99 -18.22 13.84 3.91
CA ILE A 99 -17.11 14.68 3.43
C ILE A 99 -15.93 13.90 2.85
N TYR A 100 -15.96 12.57 2.92
CA TYR A 100 -14.84 11.76 2.48
C TYR A 100 -14.62 11.88 0.97
N LYS A 101 -13.37 12.15 0.60
CA LYS A 101 -12.85 12.09 -0.77
C LYS A 101 -11.63 11.18 -0.79
N ASN A 102 -11.53 10.31 -1.79
CA ASN A 102 -10.34 9.49 -1.96
C ASN A 102 -9.18 10.36 -2.47
N ILE A 103 -8.15 10.49 -1.66
CA ILE A 103 -6.92 11.22 -1.98
C ILE A 103 -5.70 10.30 -2.10
N GLY A 104 -5.91 9.00 -2.35
CA GLY A 104 -4.84 8.02 -2.48
C GLY A 104 -4.21 7.60 -1.15
N SER A 105 -4.90 7.77 -0.02
CA SER A 105 -4.43 7.38 1.31
C SER A 105 -5.17 6.16 1.82
N THR A 106 -4.50 5.01 1.86
CA THR A 106 -5.06 3.76 2.42
C THR A 106 -5.50 3.92 3.87
N ASP A 107 -4.79 4.74 4.65
CA ASP A 107 -5.12 4.99 6.04
C ASP A 107 -6.51 5.66 6.16
N LEU A 108 -6.74 6.73 5.38
CA LEU A 108 -8.02 7.41 5.36
C LEU A 108 -9.13 6.55 4.75
N GLU A 109 -8.80 5.72 3.75
CA GLU A 109 -9.75 4.77 3.18
C GLU A 109 -10.24 3.76 4.24
N CYS A 110 -9.33 3.23 5.05
CA CYS A 110 -9.70 2.35 6.15
C CYS A 110 -10.55 3.05 7.21
N LEU A 111 -10.30 4.34 7.51
CA LEU A 111 -11.16 5.12 8.40
C LEU A 111 -12.57 5.32 7.82
N TYR A 112 -12.66 5.59 6.52
CA TYR A 112 -13.93 5.70 5.82
C TYR A 112 -14.70 4.38 5.80
N ILE A 113 -14.05 3.25 5.45
CA ILE A 113 -14.66 1.92 5.47
C ILE A 113 -15.13 1.58 6.90
N ARG A 114 -14.31 1.86 7.92
CA ARG A 114 -14.70 1.71 9.33
C ARG A 114 -15.95 2.52 9.65
N ALA A 115 -16.04 3.77 9.20
CA ALA A 115 -17.20 4.60 9.42
C ALA A 115 -18.46 3.99 8.79
N LYS A 116 -18.39 3.49 7.56
CA LYS A 116 -19.48 2.78 6.90
C LYS A 116 -19.93 1.53 7.67
N ILE A 117 -18.98 0.72 8.15
CA ILE A 117 -19.29 -0.46 8.99
C ILE A 117 -20.00 -0.02 10.27
N LYS A 118 -19.51 1.03 10.94
CA LYS A 118 -20.07 1.54 12.19
C LYS A 118 -21.47 2.17 12.07
N THR A 119 -21.83 2.60 10.87
CA THR A 119 -23.16 3.15 10.54
C THR A 119 -24.05 2.16 9.79
N ASN A 120 -23.65 0.88 9.75
CA ASN A 120 -24.36 -0.20 9.03
C ASN A 120 -24.58 0.06 7.53
N GLN A 121 -23.74 0.88 6.90
CA GLN A 121 -23.76 1.14 5.46
C GLN A 121 -22.83 0.17 4.72
N VAL A 122 -23.13 -1.12 4.80
CA VAL A 122 -22.24 -2.21 4.36
C VAL A 122 -22.51 -2.71 2.94
N GLU A 123 -23.45 -2.12 2.24
CA GLU A 123 -23.72 -2.47 0.84
C GLU A 123 -22.46 -2.30 -0.01
N ASN A 124 -22.15 -3.32 -0.81
CA ASN A 124 -20.94 -3.38 -1.65
C ASN A 124 -19.61 -3.15 -0.92
N ILE A 125 -19.59 -3.23 0.43
CA ILE A 125 -18.38 -2.94 1.23
C ILE A 125 -17.21 -3.86 0.88
N LYS A 126 -17.50 -5.12 0.51
CA LYS A 126 -16.50 -6.10 0.07
C LYS A 126 -15.66 -5.58 -1.09
N LYS A 127 -16.29 -4.91 -2.08
CA LYS A 127 -15.60 -4.32 -3.24
C LYS A 127 -14.60 -3.23 -2.84
N LYS A 128 -14.83 -2.56 -1.70
CA LYS A 128 -13.91 -1.54 -1.16
C LYS A 128 -12.79 -2.14 -0.31
N ILE A 129 -13.06 -3.24 0.40
CA ILE A 129 -12.08 -3.87 1.29
C ILE A 129 -11.05 -4.69 0.51
N ILE A 130 -11.47 -5.41 -0.55
CA ILE A 130 -10.58 -6.30 -1.33
C ILE A 130 -9.34 -5.57 -1.87
N PRO A 131 -9.41 -4.40 -2.52
CA PRO A 131 -8.24 -3.70 -3.02
C PRO A 131 -7.26 -3.31 -1.90
N VAL A 132 -7.78 -2.93 -0.74
CA VAL A 132 -6.97 -2.60 0.45
C VAL A 132 -6.34 -3.85 1.05
N TRP A 133 -7.06 -4.98 1.06
CA TRP A 133 -6.55 -6.26 1.53
C TRP A 133 -5.43 -6.79 0.63
N LEU A 134 -5.59 -6.75 -0.71
CA LEU A 134 -4.63 -7.28 -1.68
C LEU A 134 -3.40 -6.38 -1.83
N SER A 135 -2.64 -6.28 -0.76
CA SER A 135 -1.39 -5.52 -0.69
C SER A 135 -0.21 -6.42 -0.32
N SER A 136 0.93 -6.18 -0.97
CA SER A 136 2.20 -6.86 -0.68
C SER A 136 2.88 -6.36 0.61
N LYS A 137 2.35 -5.28 1.21
CA LYS A 137 2.87 -4.64 2.42
C LYS A 137 1.87 -4.73 3.56
N SER A 138 2.36 -4.61 4.79
CA SER A 138 1.49 -4.38 5.95
C SER A 138 0.73 -3.08 5.76
N GLN A 139 -0.54 -3.09 6.14
CA GLN A 139 -1.40 -1.93 6.04
C GLN A 139 -1.35 -1.09 7.32
N PRO A 140 -1.76 0.19 7.27
CA PRO A 140 -1.87 1.04 8.45
C PRO A 140 -2.76 0.44 9.54
N LYS A 141 -2.52 0.80 10.80
CA LYS A 141 -3.32 0.33 11.96
C LYS A 141 -4.82 0.65 11.86
N SER A 142 -5.19 1.72 11.14
CA SER A 142 -6.59 2.04 10.87
C SER A 142 -7.34 0.92 10.14
N CYS A 143 -6.61 0.08 9.38
CA CYS A 143 -7.15 -1.05 8.64
C CYS A 143 -7.41 -2.29 9.52
N ASP A 144 -6.84 -2.39 10.72
CA ASP A 144 -6.96 -3.56 11.58
C ASP A 144 -8.43 -3.88 11.92
N PHE A 145 -9.22 -2.84 12.25
CA PHE A 145 -10.64 -2.99 12.52
C PHE A 145 -11.39 -3.53 11.29
N VAL A 146 -11.10 -2.98 10.11
CA VAL A 146 -11.73 -3.37 8.83
C VAL A 146 -11.44 -4.83 8.51
N PHE A 147 -10.18 -5.24 8.61
CA PHE A 147 -9.77 -6.61 8.30
C PHE A 147 -10.30 -7.62 9.31
N LYS A 148 -10.33 -7.27 10.61
CA LYS A 148 -10.92 -8.11 11.65
C LYS A 148 -12.43 -8.29 11.42
N TRP A 149 -13.14 -7.23 11.04
CA TRP A 149 -14.55 -7.30 10.70
C TRP A 149 -14.76 -8.17 9.46
N PHE A 150 -13.99 -7.94 8.38
CA PHE A 150 -14.06 -8.69 7.12
C PHE A 150 -13.86 -10.19 7.32
N TYR A 151 -12.90 -10.58 8.16
CA TYR A 151 -12.66 -11.96 8.55
C TYR A 151 -13.84 -12.55 9.34
N ARG A 152 -14.35 -11.80 10.34
CA ARG A 152 -15.48 -12.27 11.18
C ARG A 152 -16.78 -12.45 10.43
N GLN A 153 -16.99 -11.70 9.35
CA GLN A 153 -18.17 -11.86 8.48
C GLN A 153 -18.03 -13.04 7.51
N GLY A 154 -16.96 -13.84 7.59
CA GLY A 154 -16.72 -14.95 6.66
C GLY A 154 -16.44 -14.52 5.20
N MET A 155 -16.18 -13.23 4.97
CA MET A 155 -15.97 -12.68 3.62
C MET A 155 -14.53 -12.87 3.13
N LEU A 156 -13.58 -13.15 4.02
CA LEU A 156 -12.18 -13.40 3.71
C LEU A 156 -11.99 -14.87 3.33
N SER A 157 -12.05 -15.17 2.04
CA SER A 157 -11.84 -16.53 1.52
C SER A 157 -10.36 -16.93 1.54
N ASP A 158 -10.09 -18.24 1.56
CA ASP A 158 -8.73 -18.79 1.42
C ASP A 158 -8.04 -18.28 0.13
N GLU A 159 -8.79 -18.08 -0.96
CA GLU A 159 -8.25 -17.55 -2.21
C GLU A 159 -7.70 -16.12 -2.03
N LEU A 160 -8.42 -15.24 -1.36
CA LEU A 160 -7.95 -13.87 -1.07
C LEU A 160 -6.72 -13.86 -0.16
N VAL A 161 -6.69 -14.77 0.82
CA VAL A 161 -5.51 -14.93 1.70
C VAL A 161 -4.31 -15.43 0.90
N TRP A 162 -4.51 -16.43 0.04
CA TRP A 162 -3.47 -17.00 -0.81
C TRP A 162 -2.89 -15.98 -1.78
N GLN A 163 -3.75 -15.19 -2.43
CA GLN A 163 -3.32 -14.11 -3.32
C GLN A 163 -2.43 -13.11 -2.59
N ARG A 164 -2.80 -12.71 -1.37
CA ARG A 164 -1.98 -11.77 -0.58
C ARG A 164 -0.67 -12.40 -0.12
N ILE A 165 -0.64 -13.69 0.23
CA ILE A 165 0.60 -14.42 0.53
C ILE A 165 1.56 -14.35 -0.67
N LYS A 166 1.08 -14.64 -1.88
CA LYS A 166 1.88 -14.56 -3.11
C LYS A 166 2.43 -13.16 -3.33
N LEU A 167 1.57 -12.14 -3.29
CA LEU A 167 1.98 -10.74 -3.44
C LEU A 167 3.06 -10.34 -2.42
N SER A 168 2.96 -10.83 -1.18
CA SER A 168 3.94 -10.56 -0.13
C SER A 168 5.28 -11.21 -0.44
N LEU A 169 5.28 -12.46 -0.89
CA LEU A 169 6.51 -13.19 -1.25
C LEU A 169 7.19 -12.61 -2.50
N ASP A 170 6.42 -12.20 -3.50
CA ASP A 170 6.94 -11.55 -4.72
C ASP A 170 7.70 -10.25 -4.39
N ARG A 171 7.31 -9.55 -3.32
CA ARG A 171 7.98 -8.35 -2.81
C ARG A 171 9.00 -8.61 -1.70
N GLY A 172 9.29 -9.87 -1.40
CA GLY A 172 10.26 -10.24 -0.37
C GLY A 172 9.75 -10.12 1.07
N ASN A 173 8.46 -9.86 1.28
CA ASN A 173 7.89 -9.68 2.61
C ASN A 173 7.48 -11.01 3.24
N TYR A 174 8.48 -11.84 3.55
CA TYR A 174 8.29 -13.15 4.16
C TYR A 174 7.54 -13.09 5.51
N LYS A 175 7.85 -12.08 6.34
CA LYS A 175 7.19 -11.93 7.66
C LYS A 175 5.69 -11.77 7.53
N LEU A 176 5.25 -10.94 6.58
CA LEU A 176 3.82 -10.76 6.30
C LEU A 176 3.20 -12.06 5.74
N ALA A 177 3.84 -12.70 4.77
CA ALA A 177 3.37 -13.96 4.20
C ALA A 177 3.16 -15.04 5.29
N LYS A 178 4.14 -15.20 6.18
CA LYS A 178 4.05 -16.12 7.33
C LYS A 178 2.90 -15.78 8.28
N TYR A 179 2.69 -14.49 8.56
CA TYR A 179 1.57 -14.02 9.38
C TYR A 179 0.22 -14.36 8.75
N LEU A 180 0.08 -14.22 7.43
CA LEU A 180 -1.18 -14.43 6.71
C LEU A 180 -1.64 -15.89 6.70
N VAL A 181 -0.74 -16.86 6.83
CA VAL A 181 -1.07 -18.31 6.87
C VAL A 181 -2.12 -18.63 7.95
N ARG A 182 -2.15 -17.88 9.06
CA ARG A 182 -3.11 -18.09 10.14
C ARG A 182 -4.58 -17.97 9.73
N PHE A 183 -4.86 -17.20 8.67
CA PHE A 183 -6.20 -16.95 8.16
C PHE A 183 -6.71 -18.00 7.19
N LEU A 184 -5.86 -18.95 6.78
CA LEU A 184 -6.24 -20.06 5.92
C LEU A 184 -6.93 -21.18 6.71
N SER A 185 -7.79 -21.95 6.02
CA SER A 185 -8.30 -23.22 6.51
C SER A 185 -7.15 -24.21 6.76
N ASN A 186 -7.35 -25.19 7.64
CA ASN A 186 -6.30 -26.16 8.01
C ASN A 186 -5.73 -26.90 6.79
N LYS A 187 -6.59 -27.28 5.82
CA LYS A 187 -6.18 -27.91 4.58
C LYS A 187 -5.22 -27.04 3.76
N ASN A 188 -5.49 -25.73 3.69
CA ASN A 188 -4.72 -24.79 2.89
C ASN A 188 -3.48 -24.24 3.61
N LYS A 189 -3.45 -24.27 4.97
CA LYS A 189 -2.23 -23.98 5.75
C LYS A 189 -1.06 -24.88 5.38
N TYR A 190 -1.31 -26.16 5.12
CA TYR A 190 -0.26 -27.09 4.68
C TYR A 190 0.43 -26.60 3.41
N TRP A 191 -0.33 -26.20 2.41
CA TRP A 191 0.21 -25.73 1.12
C TRP A 191 0.92 -24.37 1.25
N ALA A 192 0.40 -23.47 2.06
CA ALA A 192 1.06 -22.20 2.32
C ALA A 192 2.39 -22.38 3.08
N ASN A 193 2.44 -23.29 4.05
CA ASN A 193 3.69 -23.61 4.74
C ASN A 193 4.71 -24.26 3.79
N SER A 194 4.25 -25.09 2.85
CA SER A 194 5.11 -25.68 1.81
C SER A 194 5.67 -24.59 0.88
N LEU A 195 4.85 -23.63 0.48
CA LEU A 195 5.28 -22.45 -0.28
C LEU A 195 6.33 -21.64 0.47
N LEU A 196 6.16 -21.43 1.78
CA LEU A 196 7.11 -20.72 2.64
C LEU A 196 8.45 -21.48 2.76
N LYS A 197 8.41 -22.82 2.88
CA LYS A 197 9.63 -23.65 2.90
C LYS A 197 10.41 -23.54 1.59
N VAL A 198 9.71 -23.61 0.45
CA VAL A 198 10.31 -23.43 -0.87
C VAL A 198 10.85 -22.02 -1.04
N TYR A 199 10.16 -20.99 -0.53
CA TYR A 199 10.65 -19.62 -0.55
C TYR A 199 11.98 -19.45 0.17
N ILE A 200 12.17 -20.08 1.35
CA ILE A 200 13.43 -20.00 2.12
C ILE A 200 14.54 -20.83 1.49
N ASN A 201 14.26 -22.09 1.15
CA ASN A 201 15.25 -22.99 0.58
C ASN A 201 14.65 -23.78 -0.60
N PRO A 202 14.62 -23.17 -1.81
CA PRO A 202 13.99 -23.78 -2.97
C PRO A 202 14.67 -25.07 -3.39
N LYS A 203 16.00 -25.15 -3.37
CA LYS A 203 16.76 -26.35 -3.80
C LYS A 203 16.43 -27.58 -2.96
N LYS A 204 16.23 -27.40 -1.66
CA LYS A 204 15.90 -28.50 -0.74
C LYS A 204 14.43 -28.92 -0.84
N ASN A 205 13.51 -27.97 -1.09
CA ASN A 205 12.09 -28.19 -0.87
C ASN A 205 11.26 -28.24 -2.16
N LEU A 206 11.84 -27.95 -3.34
CA LEU A 206 11.10 -27.88 -4.60
C LEU A 206 10.61 -29.25 -5.05
N ILE A 207 11.42 -30.30 -4.90
CA ILE A 207 11.08 -31.68 -5.24
C ILE A 207 10.64 -32.40 -3.97
N SER A 208 9.36 -32.73 -3.88
CA SER A 208 8.77 -33.41 -2.73
C SER A 208 7.64 -34.35 -3.12
N LYS A 209 7.60 -35.55 -2.54
CA LYS A 209 6.51 -36.51 -2.72
C LYS A 209 5.15 -35.91 -2.39
N SER A 210 5.10 -35.01 -1.41
CA SER A 210 3.90 -34.33 -0.96
C SER A 210 3.21 -33.46 -2.01
N TYR A 211 3.89 -33.12 -3.12
CA TYR A 211 3.32 -32.27 -4.18
C TYR A 211 2.90 -33.11 -5.41
N LYS A 212 3.02 -34.47 -5.38
CA LYS A 212 2.63 -35.33 -6.51
C LYS A 212 1.14 -35.25 -6.81
N ASP A 213 0.31 -35.10 -5.78
CA ASP A 213 -1.13 -34.98 -5.94
C ASP A 213 -1.50 -33.77 -6.78
N ASN A 214 -2.51 -33.92 -7.63
CA ASN A 214 -2.98 -32.83 -8.48
C ASN A 214 -3.68 -31.77 -7.64
N ASN A 215 -2.93 -30.78 -7.17
CA ASN A 215 -3.40 -29.71 -6.35
C ASN A 215 -3.14 -28.35 -7.02
N ARG A 216 -4.12 -27.45 -6.96
CA ARG A 216 -4.03 -26.11 -7.57
C ARG A 216 -2.84 -25.28 -7.06
N TYR A 217 -2.32 -25.57 -5.88
CA TYR A 217 -1.20 -24.83 -5.29
C TYR A 217 0.18 -25.35 -5.74
N LYS A 218 0.26 -26.60 -6.23
CA LYS A 218 1.51 -27.22 -6.70
C LYS A 218 2.22 -26.35 -7.73
N ASN A 219 1.52 -25.92 -8.75
CA ASN A 219 2.08 -25.09 -9.82
C ASN A 219 2.64 -23.76 -9.29
N THR A 220 1.96 -23.13 -8.31
CA THR A 220 2.46 -21.91 -7.67
C THR A 220 3.76 -22.17 -6.88
N ILE A 221 3.86 -23.31 -6.19
CA ILE A 221 5.05 -23.68 -5.42
C ILE A 221 6.24 -23.93 -6.35
N ILE A 222 6.02 -24.67 -7.45
CA ILE A 222 7.06 -24.96 -8.46
C ILE A 222 7.55 -23.65 -9.08
N ARG A 223 6.63 -22.82 -9.56
CA ARG A 223 6.94 -21.52 -10.18
C ARG A 223 7.75 -20.61 -9.25
N LEU A 224 7.35 -20.49 -8.00
CA LEU A 224 8.09 -19.68 -7.01
C LEU A 224 9.51 -20.22 -6.77
N GLY A 225 9.64 -21.52 -6.59
CA GLY A 225 10.93 -22.16 -6.33
C GLY A 225 11.92 -21.96 -7.49
N LEU A 226 11.46 -22.19 -8.70
CA LEU A 226 12.25 -22.00 -9.92
C LEU A 226 12.69 -20.54 -10.11
N LYS A 227 11.78 -19.58 -9.94
CA LYS A 227 12.11 -18.15 -9.99
C LYS A 227 13.17 -17.77 -8.97
N ARG A 228 13.11 -18.32 -7.76
CA ARG A 228 14.10 -18.03 -6.73
C ARG A 228 15.45 -18.64 -7.02
N ILE A 229 15.52 -19.84 -7.63
CA ILE A 229 16.76 -20.45 -8.07
C ILE A 229 17.34 -19.64 -9.24
N SER A 230 16.49 -19.28 -10.22
CA SER A 230 16.90 -18.54 -11.41
C SER A 230 17.49 -17.16 -11.09
N LYS A 231 17.00 -16.50 -10.05
CA LYS A 231 17.58 -15.22 -9.62
C LYS A 231 19.07 -15.28 -9.35
N ASN A 232 19.58 -16.41 -8.89
CA ASN A 232 20.99 -16.60 -8.57
C ASN A 232 21.75 -17.43 -9.62
N ASN A 233 21.08 -18.37 -10.28
CA ASN A 233 21.68 -19.26 -11.26
C ASN A 233 20.62 -19.84 -12.20
N TYR A 234 20.57 -19.32 -13.42
CA TYR A 234 19.62 -19.74 -14.45
C TYR A 234 19.81 -21.21 -14.85
N VAL A 235 21.08 -21.64 -15.15
CA VAL A 235 21.35 -23.01 -15.57
C VAL A 235 20.89 -24.02 -14.51
N GLN A 236 21.09 -23.69 -13.24
CA GLN A 236 20.62 -24.52 -12.15
C GLN A 236 19.05 -24.52 -12.09
N ALA A 237 18.41 -23.39 -12.34
CA ALA A 237 16.93 -23.32 -12.38
C ALA A 237 16.38 -24.21 -13.51
N LYS A 238 17.00 -24.21 -14.70
CA LYS A 238 16.64 -25.08 -15.83
C LYS A 238 16.78 -26.55 -15.45
N ASN A 239 17.91 -26.96 -14.84
CA ASN A 239 18.08 -28.32 -14.35
C ASN A 239 17.03 -28.76 -13.34
N TYR A 240 16.58 -27.84 -12.44
CA TYR A 240 15.49 -28.11 -11.53
C TYR A 240 14.12 -28.16 -12.23
N LEU A 241 13.92 -27.38 -13.30
CA LEU A 241 12.72 -27.44 -14.13
C LEU A 241 12.61 -28.79 -14.83
N ASP A 242 13.69 -29.29 -15.43
CA ASP A 242 13.73 -30.60 -16.10
C ASP A 242 13.46 -31.76 -15.12
N LYS A 243 14.05 -31.69 -13.92
CA LYS A 243 13.75 -32.65 -12.84
C LYS A 243 12.25 -32.54 -12.42
N SER A 244 11.71 -31.34 -12.32
CA SER A 244 10.30 -31.12 -11.96
C SER A 244 9.36 -31.66 -13.03
N LYS A 245 9.70 -31.50 -14.33
CA LYS A 245 8.90 -32.03 -15.45
C LYS A 245 8.74 -33.54 -15.32
N LYS A 246 9.87 -34.25 -15.13
CA LYS A 246 9.87 -35.71 -14.97
C LYS A 246 9.13 -36.15 -13.69
N TYR A 247 9.44 -35.48 -12.56
CA TYR A 247 8.95 -35.92 -11.26
C TYR A 247 7.46 -35.67 -11.04
N TYR A 248 6.92 -34.56 -11.59
CA TYR A 248 5.54 -34.13 -11.44
C TYR A 248 4.68 -34.34 -12.67
N ALA A 249 5.23 -34.93 -13.75
CA ALA A 249 4.58 -35.06 -15.05
C ALA A 249 3.95 -33.74 -15.52
N LEU A 250 4.76 -32.66 -15.54
CA LEU A 250 4.27 -31.35 -15.98
C LEU A 250 3.94 -31.41 -17.47
N SER A 251 2.81 -30.75 -17.86
CA SER A 251 2.46 -30.59 -19.28
C SER A 251 3.51 -29.75 -20.00
N ASP A 252 3.70 -29.99 -21.31
CA ASP A 252 4.63 -29.24 -22.14
C ASP A 252 4.31 -27.73 -22.13
N LYS A 253 3.02 -27.39 -22.18
CA LYS A 253 2.58 -26.00 -22.06
C LYS A 253 3.09 -25.35 -20.76
N PHE A 254 2.88 -25.97 -19.61
CA PHE A 254 3.30 -25.42 -18.34
C PHE A 254 4.82 -25.41 -18.18
N TYR A 255 5.52 -26.40 -18.73
CA TYR A 255 6.98 -26.42 -18.77
C TYR A 255 7.54 -25.22 -19.56
N ASN A 256 6.98 -24.97 -20.77
CA ASN A 256 7.45 -23.86 -21.63
C ASN A 256 7.15 -22.50 -20.99
N GLU A 257 6.00 -22.32 -20.35
CA GLU A 257 5.69 -21.12 -19.57
C GLU A 257 6.75 -20.88 -18.47
N LEU A 258 7.12 -21.92 -17.75
CA LEU A 258 8.14 -21.83 -16.69
C LEU A 258 9.53 -21.57 -17.23
N LEU A 259 9.89 -22.18 -18.38
CA LEU A 259 11.18 -21.97 -19.04
C LEU A 259 11.35 -20.50 -19.43
N GLU A 260 10.34 -19.91 -20.07
CA GLU A 260 10.33 -18.48 -20.41
C GLU A 260 10.44 -17.59 -19.16
N GLU A 261 9.67 -17.89 -18.12
CA GLU A 261 9.70 -17.13 -16.87
C GLU A 261 11.08 -17.14 -16.19
N ILE A 262 11.72 -18.31 -16.08
CA ILE A 262 13.05 -18.40 -15.44
C ILE A 262 14.14 -17.73 -16.29
N PHE A 263 14.00 -17.76 -17.62
CA PHE A 263 14.89 -17.06 -18.53
C PHE A 263 14.80 -15.54 -18.33
N ILE A 264 13.59 -14.96 -18.37
CA ILE A 264 13.34 -13.53 -18.11
C ILE A 264 13.88 -13.12 -16.72
N PHE A 265 13.68 -13.96 -15.71
CA PHE A 265 14.18 -13.69 -14.36
C PHE A 265 15.71 -13.70 -14.27
N GLY A 266 16.34 -14.62 -14.99
CA GLY A 266 17.78 -14.71 -15.10
C GLY A 266 18.38 -13.48 -15.79
N LEU A 267 17.79 -13.05 -16.91
CA LEU A 267 18.21 -11.84 -17.64
C LEU A 267 18.13 -10.59 -16.72
N LYS A 268 17.04 -10.42 -16.00
CA LYS A 268 16.87 -9.30 -15.05
C LYS A 268 17.88 -9.31 -13.90
N SER A 269 18.52 -10.45 -13.67
CA SER A 269 19.56 -10.63 -12.64
C SER A 269 20.98 -10.52 -13.19
N ASN A 270 21.16 -10.05 -14.45
CA ASN A 270 22.44 -9.85 -15.13
C ASN A 270 23.34 -11.11 -15.18
N GLN A 271 22.76 -12.28 -15.41
CA GLN A 271 23.51 -13.53 -15.50
C GLN A 271 24.05 -13.75 -16.94
N LYS A 272 25.36 -13.68 -17.10
CA LYS A 272 26.04 -13.80 -18.42
C LYS A 272 25.84 -15.18 -19.09
N ASN A 273 25.65 -16.24 -18.32
CA ASN A 273 25.53 -17.61 -18.84
C ASN A 273 24.19 -17.91 -19.55
N ILE A 274 23.22 -17.01 -19.49
CA ILE A 274 21.92 -17.21 -20.14
C ILE A 274 22.01 -17.19 -21.66
N PHE A 275 22.91 -16.36 -22.21
CA PHE A 275 23.07 -16.20 -23.66
C PHE A 275 23.69 -17.42 -24.35
N ASN A 276 24.18 -18.41 -23.60
CA ASN A 276 24.71 -19.65 -24.13
C ASN A 276 23.69 -20.79 -24.17
N ASP A 277 22.42 -20.50 -23.83
CA ASP A 277 21.34 -21.50 -23.86
C ASP A 277 20.84 -21.68 -25.29
N LYS A 278 20.91 -22.92 -25.79
CA LYS A 278 20.49 -23.27 -27.16
C LYS A 278 19.00 -23.41 -27.33
N ASP A 279 18.21 -23.27 -26.24
CA ASP A 279 16.77 -23.40 -26.27
C ASP A 279 16.07 -22.04 -26.51
N PHE A 280 16.84 -20.97 -26.75
CA PHE A 280 16.37 -19.62 -27.09
C PHE A 280 17.13 -19.00 -28.24
#